data_a8d2898172832f402196c67232cbd555
#
_entry.id   a8d2898172832f402196c67232cbd555
#
_cell.length_a   1.000
_cell.length_b   1.000
_cell.length_c   1.000
_cell.angle_alpha   90.00
_cell.angle_beta   90.00
_cell.angle_gamma   90.00
#
_symmetry.space_group_name_H-M   'P 1'
#
loop_
_entity.id
_entity.type
_entity.pdbx_description
1 polymer ?
#
loop_
_entity_poly.entity_id
_entity_poly.type
_entity_poly.pdbx_seq_one_letter_code
_entity_poly.pdbx_strand_id
1 'polypeptide(L)'
;MEYRKSLWYRGCKRLLRRKGLKIVPIEYEEHKYDSFSQEGEDRIVKMLLQSEKIIDSDVTYLDIGCNDPIALNNTFLLSRSFVVKKGVLVDPNTQLLRKMAVARPNDILINKGVGVAAGELSYYDFGDYHTLNTCSEEEKDFIIKRGFPIKSTTKIEIVPINDLLHEYFPDRRLDFLSIDIEGQDEEIVKSIDYEFIRPAIICIETAVYKGGKIDSMSELVKFFRSKDYYLTADTSLNSIFIDERRSIHKRFLNDILLN
;
A
#
# COMPACT_ATOMS: atom_id res chain seq x y z
N MET A 1 -29.82 22.84 -3.40
CA MET A 1 -30.84 21.91 -3.97
C MET A 1 -31.47 22.39 -5.30
N GLU A 2 -31.16 23.57 -5.79
CA GLU A 2 -31.77 24.16 -7.02
C GLU A 2 -31.01 23.84 -8.34
N TYR A 3 -29.76 23.49 -8.31
CA TYR A 3 -28.95 23.22 -9.52
C TYR A 3 -29.42 22.00 -10.33
N ARG A 4 -30.19 21.09 -9.76
CA ARG A 4 -30.70 19.89 -10.44
C ARG A 4 -31.85 20.14 -11.43
N LYS A 5 -32.44 21.33 -11.45
CA LYS A 5 -33.63 21.64 -12.26
C LYS A 5 -33.35 22.45 -13.51
N SER A 6 -32.12 22.99 -13.72
CA SER A 6 -31.85 23.82 -14.89
C SER A 6 -31.77 22.98 -16.19
N LEU A 7 -32.29 23.55 -17.26
CA LEU A 7 -32.21 22.98 -18.64
C LEU A 7 -30.76 22.76 -19.07
N TRP A 8 -29.86 23.64 -18.62
CA TRP A 8 -28.43 23.57 -18.85
C TRP A 8 -27.81 22.32 -18.20
N TYR A 9 -28.14 22.03 -16.94
CA TYR A 9 -27.69 20.82 -16.24
C TYR A 9 -28.12 19.54 -16.96
N ARG A 10 -29.37 19.50 -17.46
CA ARG A 10 -29.85 18.33 -18.22
C ARG A 10 -29.12 18.15 -19.55
N GLY A 11 -28.80 19.26 -20.24
CA GLY A 11 -28.02 19.27 -21.47
C GLY A 11 -26.60 18.75 -21.29
N CYS A 12 -25.89 19.27 -20.31
CA CYS A 12 -24.53 18.82 -19.94
C CYS A 12 -24.50 17.34 -19.54
N LYS A 13 -25.45 16.90 -18.72
CA LYS A 13 -25.56 15.49 -18.30
C LYS A 13 -25.77 14.54 -19.49
N ARG A 14 -26.56 14.96 -20.49
CA ARG A 14 -26.79 14.17 -21.72
C ARG A 14 -25.56 14.10 -22.62
N LEU A 15 -24.81 15.20 -22.73
CA LEU A 15 -23.57 15.27 -23.51
C LEU A 15 -22.47 14.41 -22.88
N LEU A 16 -22.28 14.51 -21.58
CA LEU A 16 -21.27 13.76 -20.83
C LEU A 16 -21.57 12.26 -20.81
N ARG A 17 -22.85 11.86 -20.68
CA ARG A 17 -23.25 10.45 -20.81
C ARG A 17 -22.89 9.82 -22.16
N ARG A 18 -22.95 10.59 -23.25
CA ARG A 18 -22.52 10.12 -24.58
C ARG A 18 -21.02 9.84 -24.67
N LYS A 19 -20.23 10.44 -23.74
CA LYS A 19 -18.78 10.23 -23.62
C LYS A 19 -18.41 9.29 -22.45
N GLY A 20 -19.38 8.55 -21.89
CA GLY A 20 -19.17 7.66 -20.75
C GLY A 20 -18.96 8.38 -19.40
N LEU A 21 -19.10 9.71 -19.36
CA LEU A 21 -18.88 10.51 -18.16
C LEU A 21 -20.18 10.74 -17.37
N LYS A 22 -20.06 10.93 -16.05
CA LYS A 22 -21.19 11.27 -15.16
C LYS A 22 -20.90 12.57 -14.43
N ILE A 23 -21.93 13.42 -14.25
CA ILE A 23 -21.89 14.51 -13.26
C ILE A 23 -22.46 13.93 -11.97
N VAL A 24 -21.67 13.93 -10.91
CA VAL A 24 -22.10 13.59 -9.54
C VAL A 24 -21.87 14.81 -8.64
N PRO A 25 -22.68 15.04 -7.61
CA PRO A 25 -22.41 16.08 -6.62
C PRO A 25 -21.07 15.80 -5.93
N ILE A 26 -20.31 16.85 -5.61
CA ILE A 26 -19.03 16.76 -4.89
C ILE A 26 -19.18 15.95 -3.60
N GLU A 27 -20.25 16.19 -2.83
CA GLU A 27 -20.59 15.45 -1.61
C GLU A 27 -20.70 13.92 -1.86
N TYR A 28 -21.17 13.53 -3.06
CA TYR A 28 -21.30 12.12 -3.42
C TYR A 28 -19.95 11.51 -3.84
N GLU A 29 -19.04 12.32 -4.36
CA GLU A 29 -17.66 11.90 -4.66
C GLU A 29 -16.85 11.76 -3.38
N GLU A 30 -17.00 12.67 -2.42
CA GLU A 30 -16.36 12.57 -1.10
C GLU A 30 -16.76 11.29 -0.37
N HIS A 31 -18.03 10.87 -0.46
CA HIS A 31 -18.49 9.61 0.13
C HIS A 31 -18.14 8.36 -0.71
N LYS A 32 -17.91 8.51 -2.01
CA LYS A 32 -17.59 7.38 -2.89
C LYS A 32 -16.16 6.90 -2.73
N TYR A 33 -15.27 7.78 -2.29
CA TYR A 33 -13.84 7.50 -2.11
C TYR A 33 -13.42 7.61 -0.64
N ASP A 34 -14.23 7.03 0.24
CA ASP A 34 -13.88 6.90 1.65
C ASP A 34 -12.65 5.99 1.86
N SER A 35 -12.31 5.17 0.89
CA SER A 35 -11.11 4.33 0.79
C SER A 35 -10.61 4.27 -0.64
N PHE A 36 -9.29 4.16 -0.81
CA PHE A 36 -8.59 4.01 -2.09
C PHE A 36 -7.85 2.67 -2.17
N SER A 37 -7.69 1.96 -1.06
CA SER A 37 -7.13 0.61 -1.02
C SER A 37 -8.14 -0.43 -1.51
N GLN A 38 -7.71 -1.69 -1.58
CA GLN A 38 -8.54 -2.78 -2.11
C GLN A 38 -9.70 -3.11 -1.17
N GLU A 39 -9.46 -3.22 0.15
CA GLU A 39 -10.45 -3.64 1.13
C GLU A 39 -10.55 -2.71 2.35
N GLY A 40 -10.09 -1.46 2.24
CA GLY A 40 -10.22 -0.45 3.28
C GLY A 40 -9.01 -0.37 4.21
N GLU A 41 -7.87 -0.94 3.85
CA GLU A 41 -6.63 -0.91 4.62
C GLU A 41 -6.20 0.52 4.95
N ASP A 42 -6.28 1.43 3.99
CA ASP A 42 -5.95 2.85 4.14
C ASP A 42 -6.77 3.55 5.23
N ARG A 43 -8.06 3.15 5.38
CA ARG A 43 -8.95 3.66 6.44
C ARG A 43 -8.55 3.13 7.80
N ILE A 44 -8.22 1.85 7.88
CA ILE A 44 -7.75 1.22 9.12
C ILE A 44 -6.44 1.89 9.55
N VAL A 45 -5.48 2.02 8.64
CA VAL A 45 -4.19 2.66 8.93
C VAL A 45 -4.37 4.11 9.37
N LYS A 46 -5.18 4.91 8.66
CA LYS A 46 -5.50 6.28 9.05
C LYS A 46 -6.09 6.36 10.45
N MET A 47 -7.05 5.49 10.76
CA MET A 47 -7.66 5.41 12.10
C MET A 47 -6.60 5.09 13.16
N LEU A 48 -5.74 4.09 12.91
CA LEU A 48 -4.69 3.70 13.86
C LEU A 48 -3.68 4.82 14.09
N LEU A 49 -3.20 5.49 13.04
CA LEU A 49 -2.28 6.62 13.15
C LEU A 49 -2.83 7.72 14.08
N GLN A 50 -4.13 7.99 14.01
CA GLN A 50 -4.80 9.01 14.82
C GLN A 50 -5.17 8.53 16.22
N SER A 51 -5.83 7.36 16.34
CA SER A 51 -6.34 6.83 17.61
C SER A 51 -5.20 6.42 18.55
N GLU A 52 -4.13 5.89 18.02
CA GLU A 52 -2.95 5.49 18.79
C GLU A 52 -1.97 6.66 19.03
N LYS A 53 -2.32 7.87 18.56
CA LYS A 53 -1.48 9.07 18.65
C LYS A 53 -0.05 8.84 18.15
N ILE A 54 0.08 8.04 17.09
CA ILE A 54 1.37 7.76 16.45
C ILE A 54 1.91 9.02 15.79
N ILE A 55 0.99 9.81 15.21
CA ILE A 55 1.28 11.09 14.58
C ILE A 55 0.40 12.20 15.16
N ASP A 56 0.93 13.42 15.18
CA ASP A 56 0.15 14.61 15.52
C ASP A 56 -0.50 15.23 14.27
N SER A 57 0.31 15.60 13.28
CA SER A 57 -0.18 16.29 12.08
C SER A 57 0.51 15.86 10.78
N ASP A 58 1.72 15.34 10.86
CA ASP A 58 2.51 14.93 9.71
C ASP A 58 2.77 13.41 9.71
N VAL A 59 2.94 12.85 8.52
CA VAL A 59 3.13 11.41 8.31
C VAL A 59 4.34 11.14 7.45
N THR A 60 5.01 10.03 7.75
CA THR A 60 6.03 9.41 6.89
C THR A 60 5.58 8.03 6.46
N TYR A 61 5.76 7.69 5.18
CA TYR A 61 5.43 6.36 4.67
C TYR A 61 6.40 5.86 3.60
N LEU A 62 6.52 4.54 3.52
CA LEU A 62 7.14 3.80 2.43
C LEU A 62 6.10 2.83 1.87
N ASP A 63 5.87 2.88 0.56
CA ASP A 63 4.90 2.05 -0.16
C ASP A 63 5.65 1.27 -1.24
N ILE A 64 5.77 -0.02 -1.05
CA ILE A 64 6.52 -0.95 -1.91
C ILE A 64 5.52 -1.77 -2.70
N GLY A 65 5.62 -1.73 -4.04
CA GLY A 65 4.59 -2.24 -4.94
C GLY A 65 3.40 -1.30 -5.05
N CYS A 66 3.67 0.01 -5.04
CA CYS A 66 2.64 1.05 -4.90
C CYS A 66 1.64 1.13 -6.08
N ASN A 67 1.90 0.48 -7.21
CA ASN A 67 1.02 0.29 -8.36
C ASN A 67 0.34 1.60 -8.86
N ASP A 68 -0.98 1.69 -8.89
CA ASP A 68 -1.70 2.90 -9.34
C ASP A 68 -1.60 4.02 -8.28
N PRO A 69 -1.44 5.29 -8.69
CA PRO A 69 -1.25 6.40 -7.75
C PRO A 69 -2.46 6.67 -6.83
N ILE A 70 -3.64 6.21 -7.21
CA ILE A 70 -4.91 6.55 -6.55
C ILE A 70 -5.72 5.29 -6.21
N ALA A 71 -5.97 4.44 -7.21
CA ALA A 71 -6.83 3.28 -7.07
C ALA A 71 -6.03 2.07 -6.56
N LEU A 72 -6.62 1.30 -5.63
CA LEU A 72 -5.98 0.13 -5.02
C LEU A 72 -4.65 0.50 -4.33
N ASN A 73 -4.61 1.67 -3.68
CA ASN A 73 -3.40 2.24 -3.12
C ASN A 73 -3.54 2.50 -1.61
N ASN A 74 -2.62 1.96 -0.83
CA ASN A 74 -2.68 1.99 0.63
C ASN A 74 -2.25 3.34 1.25
N THR A 75 -1.57 4.21 0.48
CA THR A 75 -0.98 5.46 0.98
C THR A 75 -1.65 6.71 0.43
N PHE A 76 -2.49 6.62 -0.61
CA PHE A 76 -3.11 7.81 -1.21
C PHE A 76 -4.02 8.54 -0.22
N LEU A 77 -4.85 7.83 0.56
CA LEU A 77 -5.69 8.44 1.58
C LEU A 77 -4.84 9.20 2.62
N LEU A 78 -3.68 8.66 2.99
CA LEU A 78 -2.77 9.31 3.95
C LEU A 78 -2.23 10.61 3.38
N SER A 79 -1.80 10.61 2.10
CA SER A 79 -1.31 11.82 1.42
C SER A 79 -2.37 12.92 1.30
N ARG A 80 -3.65 12.57 1.33
CA ARG A 80 -4.78 13.50 1.28
C ARG A 80 -5.24 13.97 2.66
N SER A 81 -4.94 13.20 3.70
CA SER A 81 -5.46 13.42 5.04
C SER A 81 -4.48 14.11 5.98
N PHE A 82 -3.19 14.03 5.70
CA PHE A 82 -2.12 14.53 6.56
C PHE A 82 -1.12 15.40 5.77
N VAL A 83 -0.31 16.16 6.50
CA VAL A 83 0.89 16.77 5.93
C VAL A 83 1.91 15.64 5.72
N VAL A 84 2.31 15.39 4.49
CA VAL A 84 3.34 14.38 4.19
C VAL A 84 4.71 14.99 4.44
N LYS A 85 5.37 14.53 5.52
CA LYS A 85 6.76 14.90 5.82
C LYS A 85 7.72 14.19 4.87
N LYS A 86 7.46 12.90 4.60
CA LYS A 86 8.18 12.10 3.62
C LYS A 86 7.31 10.95 3.15
N GLY A 87 7.06 10.87 1.86
CA GLY A 87 6.45 9.75 1.18
C GLY A 87 7.44 9.17 0.16
N VAL A 88 7.64 7.86 0.20
CA VAL A 88 8.48 7.13 -0.74
C VAL A 88 7.62 6.05 -1.38
N LEU A 89 7.56 6.05 -2.71
CA LEU A 89 6.78 5.11 -3.52
C LEU A 89 7.75 4.32 -4.42
N VAL A 90 7.69 3.01 -4.32
CA VAL A 90 8.59 2.11 -5.05
C VAL A 90 7.78 1.20 -5.96
N ASP A 91 8.05 1.23 -7.25
CA ASP A 91 7.43 0.35 -8.23
C ASP A 91 8.34 0.18 -9.45
N PRO A 92 8.55 -1.04 -9.97
CA PRO A 92 9.37 -1.24 -11.17
C PRO A 92 8.67 -0.78 -12.46
N ASN A 93 7.35 -0.54 -12.45
CA ASN A 93 6.58 -0.15 -13.63
C ASN A 93 6.74 1.35 -13.92
N THR A 94 7.61 1.66 -14.89
CA THR A 94 7.87 3.06 -15.32
C THR A 94 6.61 3.80 -15.78
N GLN A 95 5.61 3.12 -16.35
CA GLN A 95 4.38 3.77 -16.82
C GLN A 95 3.52 4.22 -15.65
N LEU A 96 3.42 3.41 -14.59
CA LEU A 96 2.71 3.76 -13.36
C LEU A 96 3.42 4.90 -12.62
N LEU A 97 4.74 4.87 -12.50
CA LEU A 97 5.52 5.95 -11.89
C LEU A 97 5.34 7.30 -12.60
N ARG A 98 5.17 7.32 -13.94
CA ARG A 98 4.84 8.55 -14.67
C ARG A 98 3.47 9.10 -14.27
N LYS A 99 2.48 8.24 -14.04
CA LYS A 99 1.17 8.67 -13.51
C LYS A 99 1.30 9.19 -12.07
N MET A 100 2.12 8.52 -11.25
CA MET A 100 2.40 8.94 -9.88
C MET A 100 3.05 10.32 -9.81
N ALA A 101 4.01 10.61 -10.67
CA ALA A 101 4.67 11.92 -10.73
C ALA A 101 3.67 13.08 -10.93
N VAL A 102 2.54 12.81 -11.58
CA VAL A 102 1.46 13.80 -11.77
C VAL A 102 0.51 13.84 -10.58
N ALA A 103 0.09 12.69 -10.08
CA ALA A 103 -0.90 12.59 -9.01
C ALA A 103 -0.32 12.84 -7.61
N ARG A 104 0.98 12.52 -7.43
CA ARG A 104 1.72 12.52 -6.17
C ARG A 104 3.04 13.30 -6.29
N PRO A 105 3.03 14.59 -6.68
CA PRO A 105 4.24 15.33 -7.06
C PRO A 105 5.20 15.60 -5.89
N ASN A 106 4.76 15.41 -4.65
CA ASN A 106 5.58 15.63 -3.45
C ASN A 106 6.22 14.35 -2.92
N ASP A 107 5.87 13.18 -3.49
CA ASP A 107 6.44 11.90 -3.07
C ASP A 107 7.72 11.59 -3.86
N ILE A 108 8.64 10.90 -3.21
CA ILE A 108 9.85 10.38 -3.83
C ILE A 108 9.48 9.11 -4.58
N LEU A 109 9.82 9.05 -5.88
CA LEU A 109 9.47 7.92 -6.74
C LEU A 109 10.73 7.12 -7.07
N ILE A 110 10.69 5.81 -6.84
CA ILE A 110 11.81 4.90 -7.06
C ILE A 110 11.40 3.83 -8.07
N ASN A 111 12.06 3.80 -9.24
CA ASN A 111 11.80 2.83 -10.30
C ASN A 111 12.69 1.59 -10.15
N LYS A 112 12.43 0.79 -9.14
CA LYS A 112 13.16 -0.44 -8.83
C LYS A 112 12.21 -1.47 -8.21
N GLY A 113 12.62 -2.72 -8.19
CA GLY A 113 12.06 -3.73 -7.31
C GLY A 113 12.74 -3.67 -5.94
N VAL A 114 12.11 -4.27 -4.94
CA VAL A 114 12.67 -4.42 -3.60
C VAL A 114 12.88 -5.89 -3.29
N GLY A 115 13.92 -6.21 -2.55
CA GLY A 115 14.23 -7.56 -2.14
C GLY A 115 15.08 -7.61 -0.87
N VAL A 116 15.49 -8.80 -0.50
CA VAL A 116 16.42 -9.02 0.63
C VAL A 116 17.84 -8.66 0.27
N ALA A 117 18.24 -8.87 -0.99
CA ALA A 117 19.58 -8.58 -1.52
C ALA A 117 19.51 -7.84 -2.84
N ALA A 118 20.56 -7.09 -3.15
CA ALA A 118 20.71 -6.44 -4.46
C ALA A 118 20.84 -7.48 -5.58
N GLY A 119 20.23 -7.16 -6.72
CA GLY A 119 20.26 -8.06 -7.87
C GLY A 119 19.44 -7.56 -9.05
N GLU A 120 19.05 -8.48 -9.89
CA GLU A 120 18.21 -8.23 -11.07
C GLU A 120 17.20 -9.38 -11.20
N LEU A 121 15.93 -9.05 -11.42
CA LEU A 121 14.87 -10.03 -11.67
C LEU A 121 14.18 -9.77 -13.00
N SER A 122 13.54 -10.81 -13.52
CA SER A 122 12.59 -10.68 -14.65
C SER A 122 11.26 -10.15 -14.11
N TYR A 123 10.77 -9.08 -14.70
CA TYR A 123 9.47 -8.50 -14.40
C TYR A 123 8.50 -8.79 -15.57
N TYR A 124 7.39 -9.43 -15.26
CA TYR A 124 6.38 -9.85 -16.21
C TYR A 124 5.21 -8.86 -16.20
N ASP A 125 5.06 -8.12 -17.29
CA ASP A 125 4.02 -7.10 -17.46
C ASP A 125 2.85 -7.67 -18.26
N PHE A 126 1.67 -7.65 -17.66
CA PHE A 126 0.39 -8.08 -18.26
C PHE A 126 -0.42 -6.91 -18.88
N GLY A 127 0.20 -5.73 -19.02
CA GLY A 127 -0.38 -4.59 -19.69
C GLY A 127 -1.48 -3.89 -18.92
N ASP A 128 -2.71 -3.91 -19.46
CA ASP A 128 -3.84 -3.25 -18.80
C ASP A 128 -4.25 -3.96 -17.48
N TYR A 129 -3.78 -5.18 -17.28
CA TYR A 129 -3.95 -5.96 -16.05
C TYR A 129 -2.74 -5.77 -15.11
N HIS A 130 -2.32 -4.53 -14.89
CA HIS A 130 -1.10 -4.21 -14.14
C HIS A 130 -1.09 -4.71 -12.69
N THR A 131 -2.25 -5.03 -12.11
CA THR A 131 -2.37 -5.71 -10.80
C THR A 131 -1.95 -7.19 -10.83
N LEU A 132 -1.72 -7.75 -12.02
CA LEU A 132 -1.20 -9.11 -12.21
C LEU A 132 0.30 -9.13 -12.52
N ASN A 133 0.95 -7.96 -12.53
CA ASN A 133 2.38 -7.89 -12.80
C ASN A 133 3.16 -8.52 -11.65
N THR A 134 4.13 -9.38 -11.97
CA THR A 134 4.87 -10.14 -10.97
C THR A 134 6.32 -10.38 -11.39
N CYS A 135 7.18 -10.66 -10.43
CA CYS A 135 8.52 -11.20 -10.64
C CYS A 135 8.57 -12.73 -10.42
N SER A 136 7.48 -13.33 -9.96
CA SER A 136 7.38 -14.76 -9.67
C SER A 136 7.13 -15.57 -10.94
N GLU A 137 7.99 -16.55 -11.23
CA GLU A 137 7.78 -17.50 -12.32
C GLU A 137 6.54 -18.36 -12.11
N GLU A 138 6.27 -18.75 -10.88
CA GLU A 138 5.11 -19.59 -10.54
C GLU A 138 3.80 -18.86 -10.75
N GLU A 139 3.71 -17.61 -10.26
CA GLU A 139 2.53 -16.75 -10.47
C GLU A 139 2.32 -16.44 -11.94
N LYS A 140 3.37 -16.06 -12.65
CA LYS A 140 3.33 -15.84 -14.09
C LYS A 140 2.69 -17.03 -14.81
N ASP A 141 3.15 -18.25 -14.52
CA ASP A 141 2.64 -19.46 -15.16
C ASP A 141 1.17 -19.73 -14.82
N PHE A 142 0.77 -19.44 -13.59
CA PHE A 142 -0.62 -19.54 -13.15
C PHE A 142 -1.52 -18.52 -13.87
N ILE A 143 -1.07 -17.26 -13.97
CA ILE A 143 -1.80 -16.17 -14.64
C ILE A 143 -1.97 -16.48 -16.13
N ILE A 144 -0.91 -16.96 -16.80
CA ILE A 144 -0.97 -17.38 -18.21
C ILE A 144 -1.99 -18.51 -18.42
N LYS A 145 -2.01 -19.51 -17.54
CA LYS A 145 -2.98 -20.63 -17.60
C LYS A 145 -4.43 -20.16 -17.47
N ARG A 146 -4.67 -19.00 -16.85
CA ARG A 146 -5.98 -18.36 -16.74
C ARG A 146 -6.36 -17.51 -17.97
N GLY A 147 -5.49 -17.43 -18.97
CA GLY A 147 -5.79 -16.74 -20.24
C GLY A 147 -5.30 -15.31 -20.31
N PHE A 148 -4.47 -14.84 -19.38
CA PHE A 148 -3.87 -13.52 -19.42
C PHE A 148 -2.48 -13.61 -20.08
N PRO A 149 -2.28 -13.08 -21.30
CA PRO A 149 -0.98 -13.14 -21.96
C PRO A 149 -0.01 -12.11 -21.38
N ILE A 150 1.26 -12.47 -21.33
CA ILE A 150 2.34 -11.50 -21.05
C ILE A 150 2.40 -10.50 -22.21
N LYS A 151 2.44 -9.21 -21.89
CA LYS A 151 2.66 -8.12 -22.83
C LYS A 151 4.15 -7.87 -23.05
N SER A 152 4.92 -7.84 -21.97
CA SER A 152 6.37 -7.67 -22.02
C SER A 152 7.07 -8.32 -20.84
N THR A 153 8.34 -8.66 -21.04
CA THR A 153 9.25 -9.08 -19.96
C THR A 153 10.45 -8.16 -19.98
N THR A 154 10.77 -7.56 -18.85
CA THR A 154 11.92 -6.67 -18.68
C THR A 154 12.76 -7.11 -17.50
N LYS A 155 14.04 -6.70 -17.52
CA LYS A 155 14.89 -6.83 -16.33
C LYS A 155 14.73 -5.60 -15.48
N ILE A 156 14.58 -5.79 -14.19
CA ILE A 156 14.49 -4.71 -13.20
C ILE A 156 15.60 -4.86 -12.16
N GLU A 157 16.17 -3.75 -11.75
CA GLU A 157 17.10 -3.69 -10.63
C GLU A 157 16.36 -3.92 -9.32
N ILE A 158 16.93 -4.75 -8.45
CA ILE A 158 16.43 -5.00 -7.09
C ILE A 158 17.34 -4.31 -6.10
N VAL A 159 16.74 -3.51 -5.22
CA VAL A 159 17.41 -2.86 -4.11
C VAL A 159 17.03 -3.54 -2.78
N PRO A 160 18.02 -3.78 -1.89
CA PRO A 160 17.72 -4.30 -0.56
C PRO A 160 16.81 -3.36 0.24
N ILE A 161 15.83 -3.91 0.96
CA ILE A 161 14.92 -3.10 1.79
C ILE A 161 15.69 -2.22 2.80
N ASN A 162 16.73 -2.76 3.42
CA ASN A 162 17.51 -2.01 4.42
C ASN A 162 18.26 -0.83 3.80
N ASP A 163 18.73 -0.93 2.56
CA ASP A 163 19.38 0.17 1.86
C ASP A 163 18.39 1.32 1.61
N LEU A 164 17.15 1.01 1.21
CA LEU A 164 16.08 2.01 1.08
C LEU A 164 15.76 2.67 2.43
N LEU A 165 15.66 1.88 3.48
CA LEU A 165 15.36 2.39 4.81
C LEU A 165 16.47 3.31 5.32
N HIS A 166 17.74 2.96 5.12
CA HIS A 166 18.89 3.79 5.48
C HIS A 166 18.96 5.08 4.66
N GLU A 167 18.73 5.00 3.36
CA GLU A 167 18.83 6.14 2.45
C GLU A 167 17.72 7.16 2.67
N TYR A 168 16.46 6.67 2.75
CA TYR A 168 15.31 7.57 2.79
C TYR A 168 14.80 7.88 4.19
N PHE A 169 15.11 7.07 5.20
CA PHE A 169 14.67 7.26 6.60
C PHE A 169 15.84 7.26 7.60
N PRO A 170 16.89 8.08 7.38
CA PRO A 170 18.06 8.12 8.27
C PRO A 170 17.73 8.63 9.66
N ASP A 171 16.63 9.38 9.83
CA ASP A 171 16.08 9.85 11.10
C ASP A 171 15.30 8.76 11.85
N ARG A 172 15.24 7.55 11.28
CA ARG A 172 14.58 6.35 11.84
C ARG A 172 13.07 6.53 12.10
N ARG A 173 12.46 7.52 11.46
CA ARG A 173 11.02 7.74 11.55
C ARG A 173 10.33 7.20 10.31
N LEU A 174 9.55 6.14 10.49
CA LEU A 174 8.64 5.56 9.51
C LEU A 174 7.32 5.26 10.22
N ASP A 175 6.28 5.99 9.89
CA ASP A 175 4.99 5.84 10.53
C ASP A 175 4.16 4.73 9.88
N PHE A 176 4.30 4.55 8.56
CA PHE A 176 3.60 3.49 7.83
C PHE A 176 4.49 2.84 6.76
N LEU A 177 4.54 1.52 6.76
CA LEU A 177 5.16 0.68 5.74
C LEU A 177 4.07 -0.18 5.09
N SER A 178 3.92 -0.06 3.77
CA SER A 178 3.08 -0.94 2.94
C SER A 178 3.98 -1.79 2.06
N ILE A 179 3.74 -3.10 2.00
CA ILE A 179 4.44 -4.05 1.13
C ILE A 179 3.42 -4.92 0.43
N ASP A 180 3.45 -4.88 -0.91
CA ASP A 180 2.60 -5.67 -1.80
C ASP A 180 3.36 -5.89 -3.11
N ILE A 181 4.17 -6.97 -3.16
CA ILE A 181 5.06 -7.28 -4.29
C ILE A 181 4.91 -8.68 -4.85
N GLU A 182 3.77 -9.30 -4.51
CA GLU A 182 3.40 -10.59 -5.07
C GLU A 182 4.44 -11.69 -4.78
N GLY A 183 4.44 -12.19 -3.52
CA GLY A 183 5.09 -13.43 -3.13
C GLY A 183 6.46 -13.37 -2.45
N GLN A 184 7.06 -12.19 -2.24
CA GLN A 184 8.31 -12.02 -1.45
C GLN A 184 8.12 -11.17 -0.18
N ASP A 185 6.90 -10.78 0.11
CA ASP A 185 6.52 -9.87 1.17
C ASP A 185 6.98 -10.33 2.55
N GLU A 186 6.78 -11.62 2.84
CA GLU A 186 7.18 -12.23 4.11
C GLU A 186 8.69 -12.22 4.31
N GLU A 187 9.47 -12.52 3.27
CA GLU A 187 10.93 -12.51 3.33
C GLU A 187 11.47 -11.11 3.55
N ILE A 188 10.88 -10.12 2.89
CA ILE A 188 11.27 -8.72 3.04
C ILE A 188 11.04 -8.23 4.46
N VAL A 189 9.82 -8.42 5.02
CA VAL A 189 9.56 -7.95 6.40
C VAL A 189 10.45 -8.64 7.43
N LYS A 190 10.80 -9.91 7.22
CA LYS A 190 11.71 -10.64 8.10
C LYS A 190 13.15 -10.16 8.01
N SER A 191 13.56 -9.56 6.89
CA SER A 191 14.92 -9.05 6.66
C SER A 191 15.14 -7.63 7.17
N ILE A 192 14.10 -6.91 7.57
CA ILE A 192 14.21 -5.54 8.09
C ILE A 192 15.08 -5.51 9.35
N ASP A 193 16.01 -4.57 9.40
CA ASP A 193 16.78 -4.24 10.61
C ASP A 193 15.92 -3.44 11.59
N TYR A 194 15.17 -4.15 12.43
CA TYR A 194 14.30 -3.56 13.46
C TYR A 194 15.06 -2.85 14.59
N GLU A 195 16.38 -2.99 14.67
CA GLU A 195 17.23 -2.20 15.59
C GLU A 195 17.55 -0.84 14.98
N PHE A 196 17.64 -0.74 13.66
CA PHE A 196 17.81 0.52 12.97
C PHE A 196 16.49 1.30 12.89
N ILE A 197 15.43 0.70 12.38
CA ILE A 197 14.15 1.39 12.16
C ILE A 197 12.97 0.47 12.49
N ARG A 198 11.96 1.05 13.13
CA ARG A 198 10.73 0.36 13.50
C ARG A 198 9.54 1.11 12.89
N PRO A 199 8.98 0.65 11.77
CA PRO A 199 7.73 1.21 11.26
C PRO A 199 6.65 1.13 12.34
N ALA A 200 5.87 2.20 12.54
CA ALA A 200 4.82 2.16 13.56
C ALA A 200 3.68 1.23 13.18
N ILE A 201 3.35 1.21 11.89
CA ILE A 201 2.34 0.32 11.31
C ILE A 201 2.94 -0.34 10.07
N ILE A 202 2.73 -1.64 9.94
CA ILE A 202 3.12 -2.44 8.76
C ILE A 202 1.85 -3.06 8.18
N CYS A 203 1.58 -2.81 6.91
CA CYS A 203 0.59 -3.50 6.10
C CYS A 203 1.33 -4.40 5.10
N ILE A 204 1.03 -5.68 5.12
CA ILE A 204 1.69 -6.66 4.26
C ILE A 204 0.64 -7.52 3.56
N GLU A 205 0.85 -7.79 2.27
CA GLU A 205 0.03 -8.77 1.58
C GLU A 205 0.23 -10.16 2.17
N THR A 206 -0.89 -10.82 2.49
CA THR A 206 -0.92 -12.19 3.04
C THR A 206 -1.89 -13.08 2.28
N ALA A 207 -2.52 -12.57 1.23
CA ALA A 207 -3.25 -13.39 0.29
C ALA A 207 -2.27 -14.14 -0.63
N VAL A 208 -2.73 -15.23 -1.20
CA VAL A 208 -1.99 -15.94 -2.25
C VAL A 208 -2.80 -15.93 -3.54
N TYR A 209 -2.11 -15.82 -4.67
CA TYR A 209 -2.74 -15.77 -6.00
C TYR A 209 -3.64 -16.99 -6.33
N LYS A 210 -3.50 -18.10 -5.60
CA LYS A 210 -4.40 -19.28 -5.68
C LYS A 210 -5.67 -19.12 -4.87
N GLY A 211 -5.78 -18.05 -4.09
CA GLY A 211 -6.86 -17.75 -3.16
C GLY A 211 -6.59 -18.26 -1.74
N GLY A 212 -7.02 -17.48 -0.75
CA GLY A 212 -6.77 -17.71 0.67
C GLY A 212 -5.57 -16.93 1.19
N LYS A 213 -5.11 -17.30 2.38
CA LYS A 213 -3.94 -16.70 3.05
C LYS A 213 -2.70 -17.58 2.87
N ILE A 214 -1.52 -16.97 3.06
CA ILE A 214 -0.25 -17.72 3.10
C ILE A 214 -0.30 -18.83 4.17
N ASP A 215 0.25 -19.99 3.86
CA ASP A 215 0.30 -21.11 4.78
C ASP A 215 1.13 -20.80 6.05
N SER A 216 2.12 -19.91 5.91
CA SER A 216 2.99 -19.44 7.00
C SER A 216 2.38 -18.36 7.88
N MET A 217 1.08 -18.02 7.76
CA MET A 217 0.46 -16.93 8.53
C MET A 217 0.71 -17.00 10.04
N SER A 218 0.66 -18.20 10.61
CA SER A 218 0.94 -18.39 12.05
C SER A 218 2.41 -18.09 12.41
N GLU A 219 3.34 -18.39 11.52
CA GLU A 219 4.78 -18.12 11.70
C GLU A 219 5.07 -16.63 11.52
N LEU A 220 4.40 -15.97 10.58
CA LEU A 220 4.49 -14.52 10.39
C LEU A 220 4.00 -13.78 11.64
N VAL A 221 2.87 -14.18 12.22
CA VAL A 221 2.35 -13.61 13.47
C VAL A 221 3.33 -13.83 14.62
N LYS A 222 3.92 -15.03 14.76
CA LYS A 222 4.95 -15.32 15.79
C LYS A 222 6.19 -14.46 15.58
N PHE A 223 6.64 -14.30 14.33
CA PHE A 223 7.76 -13.43 14.00
C PHE A 223 7.50 -12.00 14.47
N PHE A 224 6.37 -11.41 14.07
CA PHE A 224 6.02 -10.04 14.47
C PHE A 224 5.88 -9.91 15.99
N ARG A 225 5.32 -10.90 16.68
CA ARG A 225 5.26 -10.94 18.14
C ARG A 225 6.65 -10.92 18.77
N SER A 226 7.62 -11.64 18.22
CA SER A 226 9.01 -11.63 18.69
C SER A 226 9.69 -10.26 18.52
N LYS A 227 9.13 -9.40 17.67
CA LYS A 227 9.57 -8.02 17.42
C LYS A 227 8.72 -6.97 18.13
N ASP A 228 7.83 -7.37 19.06
CA ASP A 228 6.88 -6.51 19.78
C ASP A 228 5.87 -5.81 18.83
N TYR A 229 5.47 -6.50 17.78
CA TYR A 229 4.31 -6.11 16.95
C TYR A 229 3.14 -7.05 17.20
N TYR A 230 1.92 -6.54 17.06
CA TYR A 230 0.75 -7.38 17.09
C TYR A 230 -0.16 -7.14 15.88
N LEU A 231 -0.81 -8.22 15.43
CA LEU A 231 -1.82 -8.17 14.41
C LEU A 231 -3.03 -7.39 14.93
N THR A 232 -3.34 -6.27 14.29
CA THR A 232 -4.44 -5.39 14.73
C THR A 232 -5.64 -5.45 13.78
N ALA A 233 -5.41 -5.76 12.53
CA ALA A 233 -6.47 -5.99 11.54
C ALA A 233 -6.00 -7.00 10.49
N ASP A 234 -6.94 -7.71 9.93
CA ASP A 234 -6.73 -8.66 8.85
C ASP A 234 -7.88 -8.53 7.86
N THR A 235 -7.56 -8.17 6.62
CA THR A 235 -8.51 -8.17 5.50
C THR A 235 -8.39 -9.48 4.73
N SER A 236 -9.17 -9.68 3.66
CA SER A 236 -8.98 -10.87 2.84
C SER A 236 -7.64 -10.88 2.10
N LEU A 237 -7.06 -9.71 1.89
CA LEU A 237 -5.80 -9.55 1.14
C LEU A 237 -4.62 -9.27 2.06
N ASN A 238 -4.75 -8.31 2.96
CA ASN A 238 -3.64 -7.75 3.73
C ASN A 238 -3.79 -7.99 5.23
N SER A 239 -2.66 -8.08 5.93
CA SER A 239 -2.58 -8.10 7.39
C SER A 239 -1.86 -6.86 7.89
N ILE A 240 -2.43 -6.22 8.93
CA ILE A 240 -1.94 -4.96 9.48
C ILE A 240 -1.41 -5.19 10.89
N PHE A 241 -0.13 -4.89 11.08
CA PHE A 241 0.57 -5.01 12.34
C PHE A 241 0.94 -3.63 12.88
N ILE A 242 0.87 -3.47 14.20
CA ILE A 242 1.25 -2.23 14.89
C ILE A 242 2.39 -2.51 15.88
N ASP A 243 3.35 -1.59 15.96
CA ASP A 243 4.41 -1.62 16.97
C ASP A 243 3.81 -1.37 18.36
N GLU A 244 3.89 -2.37 19.22
CA GLU A 244 3.39 -2.33 20.59
C GLU A 244 4.00 -1.22 21.43
N ARG A 245 5.25 -0.83 21.13
CA ARG A 245 5.97 0.23 21.85
C ARG A 245 5.40 1.62 21.54
N ARG A 246 4.72 1.77 20.40
CA ARG A 246 4.11 3.02 19.94
C ARG A 246 2.60 3.08 20.17
N SER A 247 1.94 1.96 20.50
CA SER A 247 0.52 1.89 20.77
C SER A 247 0.19 2.31 22.20
N ILE A 248 -0.74 3.26 22.35
CA ILE A 248 -1.20 3.72 23.67
C ILE A 248 -2.25 2.77 24.30
N HIS A 249 -3.07 2.11 23.47
CA HIS A 249 -4.16 1.26 23.94
C HIS A 249 -3.66 0.02 24.69
N LYS A 250 -2.54 -0.55 24.28
CA LYS A 250 -2.00 -1.73 24.93
C LYS A 250 -1.36 -1.43 26.28
N ARG A 251 -0.76 -0.24 26.43
CA ARG A 251 -0.31 0.21 27.76
C ARG A 251 -1.47 0.25 28.74
N PHE A 252 -2.60 0.80 28.30
CA PHE A 252 -3.83 0.89 29.10
C PHE A 252 -4.41 -0.49 29.44
N LEU A 253 -4.44 -1.44 28.49
CA LEU A 253 -4.93 -2.79 28.73
C LEU A 253 -4.01 -3.60 29.66
N ASN A 254 -2.68 -3.45 29.52
CA ASN A 254 -1.74 -4.08 30.43
C ASN A 254 -1.88 -3.54 31.86
N ASP A 255 -2.11 -2.23 32.01
CA ASP A 255 -2.34 -1.59 33.31
C ASP A 255 -3.65 -2.05 33.99
N ILE A 256 -4.68 -2.37 33.19
CA ILE A 256 -5.96 -2.91 33.70
C ILE A 256 -5.84 -4.40 34.06
N LEU A 257 -5.09 -5.18 33.30
CA LEU A 257 -4.99 -6.63 33.50
C LEU A 257 -3.95 -7.05 34.54
N LEU A 258 -3.05 -6.13 34.94
CA LEU A 258 -2.03 -6.38 35.96
C LEU A 258 -2.39 -5.81 37.35
N ASN A 259 -3.52 -5.12 37.47
CA ASN A 259 -4.14 -4.66 38.72
C ASN A 259 -5.42 -5.46 39.01
#